data_5ac44d7c3f7d69d60f4d06fd3f247a55
#
_entry.id   5ac44d7c3f7d69d60f4d06fd3f247a55
#
_cell.length_a   1.000
_cell.length_b   1.000
_cell.length_c   1.000
_cell.angle_alpha   90.00
_cell.angle_beta   90.00
_cell.angle_gamma   90.00
#
_symmetry.space_group_name_H-M   'P 1'
#
loop_
_entity.id
_entity.type
_entity.pdbx_description
1 polymer ?
#
loop_
_entity_poly.entity_id
_entity_poly.type
_entity_poly.pdbx_seq_one_letter_code
_entity_poly.pdbx_strand_id
1 'polypeptide(L)'
;MKLKILFLLFAFNCYGQLLSEEDKKQHFAAGAVFSSPVYSQVYLETKDLGKSIGYGLLTSTLVGIGKEVVDDKFDKRDLIATMLGSIASSLVLTIIMKFNKIKWQKSQKNNLIKL
;
A
#
# COMPACT_ATOMS: atom_id res chain seq x y z
N MET A 1 -4.02 11.98 -13.38
CA MET A 1 -5.13 11.16 -13.89
C MET A 1 -4.67 9.83 -14.47
N LYS A 2 -3.64 9.79 -15.30
CA LYS A 2 -3.11 8.54 -15.88
C LYS A 2 -2.61 7.53 -14.84
N LEU A 3 -2.08 8.02 -13.73
CA LEU A 3 -1.57 7.16 -12.65
C LEU A 3 -2.69 6.44 -11.89
N LYS A 4 -3.84 7.09 -11.70
CA LYS A 4 -5.01 6.50 -11.03
C LYS A 4 -5.62 5.37 -11.87
N ILE A 5 -5.69 5.56 -13.17
CA ILE A 5 -6.22 4.55 -14.11
C ILE A 5 -5.25 3.37 -14.21
N LEU A 6 -3.95 3.63 -14.27
CA LEU A 6 -2.92 2.59 -14.28
C LEU A 6 -2.96 1.75 -12.99
N PHE A 7 -3.15 2.41 -11.84
CA PHE A 7 -3.28 1.75 -10.55
C PHE A 7 -4.54 0.88 -10.48
N LEU A 8 -5.66 1.39 -11.03
CA LEU A 8 -6.91 0.64 -11.12
C LEU A 8 -6.79 -0.57 -12.04
N LEU A 9 -6.15 -0.42 -13.20
CA LEU A 9 -5.88 -1.52 -14.12
C LEU A 9 -4.96 -2.58 -13.50
N PHE A 10 -3.94 -2.14 -12.78
CA PHE A 10 -3.04 -3.03 -12.06
C PHE A 10 -3.78 -3.81 -10.97
N ALA A 11 -4.64 -3.13 -10.20
CA ALA A 11 -5.47 -3.76 -9.20
C ALA A 11 -6.45 -4.77 -9.80
N PHE A 12 -7.01 -4.48 -10.98
CA PHE A 12 -7.89 -5.40 -11.69
C PHE A 12 -7.17 -6.65 -12.17
N ASN A 13 -5.95 -6.50 -12.68
CA ASN A 13 -5.14 -7.64 -13.10
C ASN A 13 -4.74 -8.52 -11.91
N CYS A 14 -4.38 -7.92 -10.79
CA CYS A 14 -4.13 -8.65 -9.55
C CYS A 14 -5.37 -9.39 -9.07
N TYR A 15 -6.54 -8.77 -9.19
CA TYR A 15 -7.82 -9.39 -8.80
C TYR A 15 -8.16 -10.60 -9.66
N GLY A 16 -7.90 -10.52 -10.97
CA GLY A 16 -8.15 -11.62 -11.90
C GLY A 16 -7.26 -12.83 -11.64
N GLN A 17 -5.99 -12.61 -11.31
CA GLN A 17 -5.05 -13.67 -10.95
C GLN A 17 -5.33 -14.28 -9.58
N LEU A 18 -5.89 -13.50 -8.66
CA LEU A 18 -6.18 -13.91 -7.29
C LEU A 18 -7.35 -14.89 -7.19
N LEU A 19 -8.27 -14.86 -8.12
CA LEU A 19 -9.44 -15.75 -8.13
C LEU A 19 -9.09 -17.19 -8.54
N SER A 20 -7.90 -17.45 -9.08
CA SER A 20 -7.48 -18.74 -9.59
C SER A 20 -6.38 -19.43 -8.79
N GLU A 21 -5.85 -18.82 -7.73
CA GLU A 21 -4.73 -19.33 -6.98
C GLU A 21 -4.91 -19.32 -5.48
N GLU A 22 -3.90 -19.82 -4.77
CA GLU A 22 -3.87 -20.02 -3.32
C GLU A 22 -4.27 -18.78 -2.51
N ASP A 23 -5.06 -18.99 -1.47
CA ASP A 23 -5.59 -17.95 -0.58
C ASP A 23 -4.53 -16.98 -0.04
N LYS A 24 -3.30 -17.44 0.15
CA LYS A 24 -2.21 -16.61 0.70
C LYS A 24 -1.81 -15.47 -0.20
N LYS A 25 -1.80 -15.67 -1.53
CA LYS A 25 -1.49 -14.60 -2.49
C LYS A 25 -2.59 -13.54 -2.49
N GLN A 26 -3.84 -13.97 -2.34
CA GLN A 26 -4.98 -13.06 -2.21
C GLN A 26 -4.83 -12.16 -0.99
N HIS A 27 -4.49 -12.73 0.15
CA HIS A 27 -4.31 -11.98 1.39
C HIS A 27 -3.13 -11.03 1.31
N PHE A 28 -2.03 -11.45 0.69
CA PHE A 28 -0.87 -10.58 0.47
C PHE A 28 -1.24 -9.37 -0.40
N ALA A 29 -1.91 -9.61 -1.52
CA ALA A 29 -2.35 -8.53 -2.41
C ALA A 29 -3.39 -7.62 -1.75
N ALA A 30 -4.33 -8.20 -0.99
CA ALA A 30 -5.30 -7.42 -0.23
C ALA A 30 -4.62 -6.50 0.79
N GLY A 31 -3.62 -7.00 1.50
CA GLY A 31 -2.83 -6.20 2.42
C GLY A 31 -2.18 -5.00 1.73
N ALA A 32 -1.58 -5.23 0.57
CA ALA A 32 -0.96 -4.16 -0.21
C ALA A 32 -1.99 -3.15 -0.72
N VAL A 33 -3.12 -3.61 -1.24
CA VAL A 33 -4.17 -2.75 -1.81
C VAL A 33 -4.84 -1.89 -0.75
N PHE A 34 -5.13 -2.44 0.43
CA PHE A 34 -5.81 -1.70 1.48
C PHE A 34 -4.88 -0.78 2.27
N SER A 35 -3.61 -1.15 2.43
CA SER A 35 -2.65 -0.30 3.15
C SER A 35 -2.17 0.90 2.34
N SER A 36 -2.06 0.76 1.03
CA SER A 36 -1.46 1.80 0.16
C SER A 36 -2.20 3.14 0.19
N PRO A 37 -3.54 3.20 0.05
CA PRO A 37 -4.25 4.48 0.13
C PRO A 37 -4.13 5.12 1.51
N VAL A 38 -4.22 4.33 2.58
CA VAL A 38 -4.12 4.82 3.95
C VAL A 38 -2.71 5.36 4.22
N TYR A 39 -1.70 4.61 3.82
CA TYR A 39 -0.31 5.07 3.92
C TYR A 39 -0.11 6.42 3.22
N SER A 40 -0.58 6.52 1.98
CA SER A 40 -0.44 7.73 1.18
C SER A 40 -1.13 8.93 1.82
N GLN A 41 -2.34 8.74 2.30
CA GLN A 41 -3.12 9.80 2.95
C GLN A 41 -2.43 10.29 4.23
N VAL A 42 -2.02 9.37 5.10
CA VAL A 42 -1.36 9.72 6.36
C VAL A 42 -0.01 10.41 6.10
N TYR A 43 0.73 9.92 5.10
CA TYR A 43 2.02 10.53 4.74
C TYR A 43 1.85 11.95 4.21
N LEU A 44 0.84 12.20 3.38
CA LEU A 44 0.57 13.53 2.84
C LEU A 44 0.19 14.52 3.95
N GLU A 45 -0.54 14.06 4.96
CA GLU A 45 -0.99 14.91 6.07
C GLU A 45 0.09 15.14 7.14
N THR A 46 0.82 14.10 7.52
CA THR A 46 1.74 14.14 8.67
C THR A 46 3.22 14.20 8.30
N LYS A 47 3.59 13.75 7.09
CA LYS A 47 4.99 13.55 6.65
C LYS A 47 5.78 12.62 7.57
N ASP A 48 5.10 11.80 8.35
CA ASP A 48 5.67 10.84 9.29
C ASP A 48 5.58 9.43 8.72
N LEU A 49 6.75 8.82 8.42
CA LEU A 49 6.83 7.49 7.84
C LEU A 49 6.31 6.43 8.82
N GLY A 50 6.64 6.56 10.10
CA GLY A 50 6.22 5.61 11.12
C GLY A 50 4.71 5.55 11.28
N LYS A 51 4.06 6.72 11.32
CA LYS A 51 2.59 6.80 11.38
C LYS A 51 1.95 6.26 10.12
N SER A 52 2.51 6.56 8.95
CA SER A 52 2.00 6.10 7.66
C SER A 52 2.03 4.58 7.55
N ILE A 53 3.14 3.96 7.93
CA ILE A 53 3.28 2.50 7.95
C ILE A 53 2.33 1.88 8.99
N GLY A 54 2.27 2.45 10.18
CA GLY A 54 1.44 1.96 11.27
C GLY A 54 -0.04 1.97 10.94
N TYR A 55 -0.55 3.07 10.43
CA TYR A 55 -1.97 3.19 10.05
C TYR A 55 -2.31 2.30 8.84
N GLY A 56 -1.43 2.21 7.86
CA GLY A 56 -1.61 1.29 6.74
C GLY A 56 -1.67 -0.16 7.17
N LEU A 57 -0.75 -0.57 8.04
CA LEU A 57 -0.70 -1.92 8.59
C LEU A 57 -1.95 -2.21 9.44
N LEU A 58 -2.36 -1.28 10.28
CA LEU A 58 -3.56 -1.42 11.12
C LEU A 58 -4.81 -1.61 10.27
N THR A 59 -5.00 -0.79 9.24
CA THR A 59 -6.15 -0.86 8.35
C THR A 59 -6.21 -2.19 7.62
N SER A 60 -5.11 -2.65 7.03
CA SER A 60 -5.07 -3.93 6.32
C SER A 60 -5.28 -5.12 7.26
N THR A 61 -4.76 -5.05 8.48
CA THR A 61 -4.97 -6.08 9.49
C THR A 61 -6.44 -6.19 9.89
N LEU A 62 -7.11 -5.05 10.11
CA LEU A 62 -8.54 -5.02 10.42
C LEU A 62 -9.39 -5.60 9.28
N VAL A 63 -9.07 -5.28 8.04
CA VAL A 63 -9.73 -5.84 6.87
C VAL A 63 -9.51 -7.35 6.80
N GLY A 64 -8.29 -7.81 7.05
CA GLY A 64 -7.95 -9.23 7.09
C GLY A 64 -8.73 -9.98 8.16
N ILE A 65 -8.81 -9.44 9.36
CA ILE A 65 -9.61 -10.02 10.46
C ILE A 65 -11.09 -10.06 10.09
N GLY A 66 -11.62 -8.97 9.52
CA GLY A 66 -13.01 -8.93 9.10
C GLY A 66 -13.36 -10.00 8.07
N LYS A 67 -12.46 -10.24 7.12
CA LYS A 67 -12.64 -11.31 6.13
C LYS A 67 -12.65 -12.69 6.77
N GLU A 68 -11.73 -12.95 7.70
CA GLU A 68 -11.66 -14.24 8.39
C GLU A 68 -12.89 -14.52 9.25
N VAL A 69 -13.45 -13.50 9.88
CA VAL A 69 -14.69 -13.64 10.66
C VAL A 69 -15.88 -13.98 9.76
N VAL A 70 -15.96 -13.40 8.56
CA VAL A 70 -17.02 -13.68 7.59
C VAL A 70 -16.90 -15.09 6.99
N ASP A 71 -15.68 -15.57 6.77
CA ASP A 71 -15.43 -16.86 6.12
C ASP A 71 -15.48 -18.07 7.06
N ASP A 72 -15.79 -17.89 8.34
CA ASP A 72 -15.90 -18.96 9.37
C ASP A 72 -14.64 -19.79 9.60
N LYS A 73 -13.54 -19.51 8.89
CA LYS A 73 -12.24 -20.18 9.05
C LYS A 73 -11.16 -19.16 9.35
N PHE A 74 -10.75 -19.11 10.61
CA PHE A 74 -9.64 -18.24 11.01
C PHE A 74 -8.30 -18.96 10.78
N ASP A 75 -7.57 -18.53 9.74
CA ASP A 75 -6.21 -19.00 9.47
C ASP A 75 -5.20 -17.88 9.76
N LYS A 76 -4.35 -18.12 10.75
CA LYS A 76 -3.29 -17.18 11.12
C LYS A 76 -2.32 -16.89 9.99
N ARG A 77 -2.10 -17.86 9.09
CA ARG A 77 -1.21 -17.71 7.95
C ARG A 77 -1.73 -16.68 6.96
N ASP A 78 -3.03 -16.64 6.75
CA ASP A 78 -3.66 -15.66 5.86
C ASP A 78 -3.54 -14.24 6.42
N LEU A 79 -3.70 -14.09 7.73
CA LEU A 79 -3.49 -12.82 8.41
C LEU A 79 -2.04 -12.35 8.28
N ILE A 80 -1.09 -13.25 8.48
CA ILE A 80 0.34 -12.94 8.32
C ILE A 80 0.64 -12.52 6.87
N ALA A 81 0.06 -13.20 5.88
CA ALA A 81 0.21 -12.84 4.47
C ALA A 81 -0.32 -11.43 4.19
N THR A 82 -1.46 -11.06 4.76
CA THR A 82 -2.03 -9.70 4.66
C THR A 82 -1.09 -8.66 5.27
N MET A 83 -0.55 -8.93 6.44
CA MET A 83 0.40 -8.03 7.10
C MET A 83 1.69 -7.87 6.30
N LEU A 84 2.23 -8.97 5.75
CA LEU A 84 3.42 -8.93 4.90
C LEU A 84 3.18 -8.12 3.63
N GLY A 85 2.02 -8.26 3.01
CA GLY A 85 1.63 -7.45 1.85
C GLY A 85 1.58 -5.96 2.17
N SER A 86 1.04 -5.61 3.33
CA SER A 86 1.00 -4.23 3.82
C SER A 86 2.41 -3.67 4.03
N ILE A 87 3.28 -4.43 4.69
CA ILE A 87 4.67 -4.03 4.93
C ILE A 87 5.42 -3.85 3.62
N ALA A 88 5.29 -4.81 2.69
CA ALA A 88 5.96 -4.74 1.39
C ALA A 88 5.52 -3.51 0.59
N SER A 89 4.22 -3.23 0.51
CA SER A 89 3.70 -2.05 -0.19
C SER A 89 4.15 -0.75 0.48
N SER A 90 4.19 -0.71 1.81
CA SER A 90 4.66 0.45 2.56
C SER A 90 6.13 0.76 2.29
N LEU A 91 6.97 -0.27 2.19
CA LEU A 91 8.38 -0.10 1.84
C LEU A 91 8.54 0.45 0.42
N VAL A 92 7.79 -0.06 -0.55
CA VAL A 92 7.81 0.44 -1.93
C VAL A 92 7.36 1.88 -1.99
N LEU A 93 6.26 2.23 -1.31
CA LEU A 93 5.76 3.61 -1.27
C LEU A 93 6.75 4.55 -0.59
N THR A 94 7.42 4.12 0.46
CA THR A 94 8.45 4.90 1.14
C THR A 94 9.58 5.24 0.19
N ILE A 95 10.04 4.27 -0.61
CA ILE A 95 11.09 4.49 -1.61
C ILE A 95 10.61 5.49 -2.67
N ILE A 96 9.40 5.32 -3.18
CA ILE A 96 8.82 6.21 -4.20
C ILE A 96 8.67 7.63 -3.66
N MET A 97 8.16 7.79 -2.44
CA MET A 97 7.97 9.10 -1.81
C MET A 97 9.31 9.82 -1.57
N LYS A 98 10.34 9.10 -1.15
CA LYS A 98 11.68 9.66 -0.99
C LYS A 98 12.26 10.12 -2.33
N PHE A 99 12.10 9.34 -3.38
CA PHE A 99 12.56 9.71 -4.72
C PHE A 99 11.86 10.96 -5.23
N ASN A 100 10.55 11.06 -5.07
CA ASN A 100 9.78 12.23 -5.47
C ASN A 100 10.18 13.47 -4.68
N LYS A 101 10.45 13.32 -3.39
CA LYS A 101 10.92 14.43 -2.55
C LYS A 101 12.28 14.96 -3.02
N ILE A 102 13.21 14.08 -3.34
CA ILE A 102 14.53 14.46 -3.86
C ILE A 102 14.41 15.17 -5.20
N LYS A 103 13.59 14.65 -6.11
CA LYS A 103 13.32 15.29 -7.41
C LYS A 103 12.72 16.68 -7.25
N TRP A 104 11.73 16.80 -6.37
CA TRP A 104 11.08 18.09 -6.11
C TRP A 104 12.05 19.13 -5.54
N GLN A 105 12.86 18.74 -4.56
CA GLN A 105 13.88 19.61 -3.97
C GLN A 105 14.92 20.07 -5.02
N LYS A 106 15.35 19.15 -5.88
CA LYS A 106 16.28 19.45 -6.98
C LYS A 106 15.67 20.45 -7.97
N SER A 107 14.39 20.27 -8.30
CA SER A 107 13.65 21.18 -9.20
C SER A 107 13.54 22.58 -8.59
N GLN A 108 13.21 22.69 -7.32
CA GLN A 108 13.13 23.98 -6.62
C GLN A 108 14.48 24.70 -6.58
N LYS A 109 15.55 23.95 -6.32
CA LYS A 109 16.91 24.50 -6.32
C LYS A 109 17.30 25.05 -7.70
N ASN A 110 16.98 24.33 -8.77
CA ASN A 110 17.25 24.78 -10.13
C ASN A 110 16.45 26.04 -10.49
N ASN A 111 15.19 26.13 -10.06
CA ASN A 111 14.37 27.33 -10.28
C ASN A 111 14.91 28.54 -9.53
N LEU A 112 15.43 28.36 -8.32
CA LEU A 112 16.05 29.43 -7.56
C LEU A 112 17.35 29.94 -8.22
N ILE A 113 18.12 29.08 -8.87
CA ILE A 113 19.36 29.45 -9.58
C ILE A 113 19.02 30.22 -10.87
N LYS A 114 17.88 29.98 -11.50
CA LYS A 114 17.44 30.69 -12.71
C LYS A 114 16.88 32.10 -12.46
N LEU A 115 16.60 32.42 -11.22
CA LEU A 115 16.17 33.77 -10.82
C LEU A 115 17.39 34.69 -10.61
#